data_7101288536ac3ba0a77006a1aee4d3ee
#
_entry.id   7101288536ac3ba0a77006a1aee4d3ee
#
_cell.length_a   1.000
_cell.length_b   1.000
_cell.length_c   1.000
_cell.angle_alpha   90.00
_cell.angle_beta   90.00
_cell.angle_gamma   90.00
#
_symmetry.space_group_name_H-M   'P 1'
#
loop_
_entity.id
_entity.type
_entity.pdbx_description
1 polymer ?
#
loop_
_entity_poly.entity_id
_entity_poly.type
_entity_poly.pdbx_seq_one_letter_code
_entity_poly.pdbx_strand_id
1 'polypeptide(L)'
;MAQCPGRTRHLARHDLDARRWMSPRRPRSGSMRWRHRVAFAAPIFLTQSGEVGEMHVSEVTRAVDAAVSTASDLDLMVDDAIVLHDSNKLAVRLLPCEVFARVARIGHEVAQLEVELAQRLAETESPVAALESRVPPLVYERDGFAVTLWTYYEPVEPREASSADYANALERLHPGMRKLDVVAPHFTDRIGQAQQLVASRGRTPALADADRELLSSTLRSSTHAIGERGAAEQLLHGEPHPGNVLSTKNGLLFIDLETCCRGPVEFDLAHVPEEVSECYASADQQLLRECRLLVLAVVAAWRWDPGDQLPAGQRAGRELLSAPTRGSTVAAP
;
A
#
# COMPACT_ATOMS: atom_id res chain seq x y z
N MET A 1 -41.66 52.45 -10.66
CA MET A 1 -42.76 51.51 -10.98
C MET A 1 -42.33 50.72 -12.21
N ALA A 2 -41.91 49.45 -12.07
CA ALA A 2 -42.03 48.39 -13.06
C ALA A 2 -41.41 47.15 -12.41
N GLN A 3 -42.24 46.18 -12.13
CA GLN A 3 -41.90 44.87 -11.58
C GLN A 3 -41.38 43.97 -12.71
N CYS A 4 -40.28 43.22 -12.46
CA CYS A 4 -39.88 42.06 -13.26
C CYS A 4 -40.20 40.75 -12.50
N PRO A 5 -40.81 39.76 -13.15
CA PRO A 5 -41.20 38.51 -12.52
C PRO A 5 -40.05 37.50 -12.50
N GLY A 6 -39.95 36.79 -11.38
CA GLY A 6 -38.99 35.70 -11.17
C GLY A 6 -39.29 34.48 -12.03
N ARG A 7 -38.22 33.86 -12.55
CA ARG A 7 -38.25 32.51 -13.12
C ARG A 7 -37.53 31.56 -12.17
N THR A 8 -38.31 30.76 -11.46
CA THR A 8 -37.89 29.59 -10.73
C THR A 8 -37.52 28.50 -11.74
N ARG A 9 -36.27 28.11 -11.81
CA ARG A 9 -35.85 26.92 -12.55
C ARG A 9 -35.90 25.72 -11.59
N HIS A 10 -36.86 24.84 -11.83
CA HIS A 10 -36.86 23.47 -11.26
C HIS A 10 -35.65 22.71 -11.78
N LEU A 11 -34.77 22.31 -10.89
CA LEU A 11 -33.76 21.26 -11.14
C LEU A 11 -34.46 19.91 -11.04
N ALA A 12 -34.62 19.26 -12.19
CA ALA A 12 -35.09 17.88 -12.27
C ALA A 12 -34.00 16.97 -11.68
N ARG A 13 -34.34 16.25 -10.62
CA ARG A 13 -33.58 15.12 -10.11
C ARG A 13 -33.67 14.01 -11.16
N HIS A 14 -32.57 13.67 -11.78
CA HIS A 14 -32.44 12.41 -12.51
C HIS A 14 -32.23 11.29 -11.49
N ASP A 15 -33.32 10.58 -11.20
CA ASP A 15 -33.24 9.24 -10.60
C ASP A 15 -32.60 8.31 -11.65
N LEU A 16 -31.34 7.97 -11.43
CA LEU A 16 -30.66 6.91 -12.18
C LEU A 16 -31.14 5.56 -11.65
N ASP A 17 -32.00 4.94 -12.43
CA ASP A 17 -32.60 3.63 -12.18
C ASP A 17 -31.51 2.53 -12.21
N ALA A 18 -31.05 2.12 -11.01
CA ALA A 18 -29.98 1.15 -10.79
C ALA A 18 -30.37 -0.28 -11.24
N ARG A 19 -31.53 -0.47 -11.88
CA ARG A 19 -32.05 -1.82 -12.19
C ARG A 19 -31.83 -2.31 -13.63
N ARG A 20 -31.08 -1.55 -14.46
CA ARG A 20 -30.93 -1.89 -15.90
C ARG A 20 -29.68 -2.72 -16.22
N TRP A 21 -28.83 -3.06 -15.22
CA TRP A 21 -27.52 -3.69 -15.44
C TRP A 21 -27.44 -5.17 -15.06
N MET A 22 -28.57 -5.83 -14.81
CA MET A 22 -28.58 -7.26 -14.48
C MET A 22 -29.16 -8.09 -15.62
N SER A 23 -28.37 -8.35 -16.65
CA SER A 23 -28.59 -9.49 -17.57
C SER A 23 -27.24 -10.12 -17.90
N PRO A 24 -26.93 -11.34 -17.45
CA PRO A 24 -25.65 -11.97 -17.71
C PRO A 24 -25.56 -12.42 -19.16
N ARG A 25 -24.69 -11.77 -19.94
CA ARG A 25 -24.23 -12.34 -21.21
C ARG A 25 -23.32 -13.52 -20.88
N ARG A 26 -23.65 -14.71 -21.32
CA ARG A 26 -22.80 -15.90 -21.16
C ARG A 26 -21.46 -15.69 -21.86
N PRO A 27 -20.31 -15.97 -21.19
CA PRO A 27 -19.02 -15.91 -21.84
C PRO A 27 -18.91 -17.00 -22.91
N ARG A 28 -18.25 -16.67 -24.02
CA ARG A 28 -17.88 -17.65 -25.04
C ARG A 28 -16.86 -18.62 -24.42
N SER A 29 -17.16 -19.92 -24.44
CA SER A 29 -16.29 -20.98 -23.94
C SER A 29 -15.09 -21.15 -24.87
N GLY A 30 -14.02 -20.45 -24.58
CA GLY A 30 -12.70 -20.67 -25.13
C GLY A 30 -11.75 -20.92 -23.97
N SER A 31 -10.97 -21.99 -23.99
CA SER A 31 -9.97 -22.26 -22.95
C SER A 31 -8.91 -21.18 -22.97
N MET A 32 -8.98 -20.26 -22.01
CA MET A 32 -7.99 -19.20 -21.83
C MET A 32 -6.67 -19.82 -21.33
N ARG A 33 -5.55 -19.52 -22.01
CA ARG A 33 -4.22 -20.04 -21.63
C ARG A 33 -3.55 -19.05 -20.69
N TRP A 34 -3.41 -19.42 -19.43
CA TRP A 34 -2.70 -18.65 -18.42
C TRP A 34 -1.17 -18.75 -18.60
N ARG A 35 -0.46 -17.63 -18.56
CA ARG A 35 0.98 -17.59 -18.56
C ARG A 35 1.49 -17.03 -17.23
N HIS A 36 2.21 -17.83 -16.47
CA HIS A 36 2.95 -17.36 -15.32
C HIS A 36 4.28 -16.75 -15.78
N ARG A 37 4.46 -15.47 -15.61
CA ARG A 37 5.76 -14.82 -15.65
C ARG A 37 6.09 -14.36 -14.24
N VAL A 38 6.96 -15.11 -13.57
CA VAL A 38 7.56 -14.67 -12.32
C VAL A 38 8.70 -13.72 -12.71
N ALA A 39 8.48 -12.45 -12.56
CA ALA A 39 9.53 -11.46 -12.65
C ALA A 39 9.19 -10.35 -11.67
N PHE A 40 9.77 -10.50 -10.48
CA PHE A 40 10.26 -9.41 -9.64
C PHE A 40 10.72 -10.03 -8.33
N ALA A 41 12.03 -9.96 -8.07
CA ALA A 41 12.55 -10.15 -6.72
C ALA A 41 12.05 -8.95 -5.90
N ALA A 42 10.98 -9.16 -5.14
CA ALA A 42 10.51 -8.16 -4.20
C ALA A 42 11.59 -7.94 -3.13
N PRO A 43 12.01 -6.70 -2.87
CA PRO A 43 12.80 -6.42 -1.68
C PRO A 43 11.99 -6.78 -0.43
N ILE A 44 12.71 -7.22 0.57
CA ILE A 44 12.24 -7.82 1.82
C ILE A 44 11.55 -6.73 2.67
N PHE A 45 10.27 -6.41 2.43
CA PHE A 45 9.51 -5.52 3.30
C PHE A 45 8.05 -5.95 3.42
N LEU A 46 7.63 -6.09 4.66
CA LEU A 46 6.34 -6.16 5.29
C LEU A 46 5.10 -6.42 4.40
N THR A 47 4.64 -7.65 4.37
CA THR A 47 3.22 -7.92 4.20
C THR A 47 2.53 -7.81 5.57
N GLN A 48 1.39 -7.12 5.62
CA GLN A 48 0.58 -7.08 6.84
C GLN A 48 0.13 -8.48 7.22
N SER A 49 0.26 -8.79 8.49
CA SER A 49 -0.22 -10.02 9.07
C SER A 49 -1.74 -10.01 9.21
N GLY A 50 -2.34 -10.87 8.49
CA GLY A 50 -3.66 -11.42 8.70
C GLY A 50 -3.76 -12.57 7.74
N GLU A 51 -3.75 -13.81 8.21
CA GLU A 51 -3.99 -15.11 7.54
C GLU A 51 -4.13 -15.10 5.98
N VAL A 52 -3.19 -14.51 5.25
CA VAL A 52 -3.26 -14.45 3.79
C VAL A 52 -1.89 -14.80 3.22
N GLY A 53 -1.69 -16.10 3.01
CA GLY A 53 -0.60 -16.63 2.22
C GLY A 53 -0.88 -16.55 0.73
N GLU A 54 0.12 -16.93 -0.09
CA GLU A 54 -0.08 -17.19 -1.52
C GLU A 54 -1.38 -17.95 -1.75
N MET A 55 -2.12 -17.56 -2.78
CA MET A 55 -3.39 -18.23 -3.10
C MET A 55 -3.13 -19.65 -3.60
N HIS A 56 -3.96 -20.60 -3.21
CA HIS A 56 -3.92 -21.94 -3.79
C HIS A 56 -4.13 -21.84 -5.31
N VAL A 57 -3.48 -22.68 -6.10
CA VAL A 57 -3.57 -22.66 -7.59
C VAL A 57 -5.01 -22.59 -8.08
N SER A 58 -5.95 -23.33 -7.45
CA SER A 58 -7.37 -23.27 -7.77
C SER A 58 -8.03 -21.93 -7.43
N GLU A 59 -7.51 -21.24 -6.44
CA GLU A 59 -7.98 -19.93 -6.01
C GLU A 59 -7.43 -18.82 -6.91
N VAL A 60 -6.16 -18.91 -7.30
CA VAL A 60 -5.56 -18.01 -8.31
C VAL A 60 -6.39 -18.02 -9.58
N THR A 61 -6.78 -19.21 -10.08
CA THR A 61 -7.64 -19.32 -11.27
C THR A 61 -8.95 -18.58 -11.08
N ARG A 62 -9.65 -18.79 -9.96
CA ARG A 62 -10.91 -18.11 -9.66
C ARG A 62 -10.75 -16.60 -9.52
N ALA A 63 -9.65 -16.14 -8.89
CA ALA A 63 -9.35 -14.73 -8.74
C ALA A 63 -9.07 -14.05 -10.10
N VAL A 64 -8.35 -14.71 -10.98
CA VAL A 64 -8.14 -14.24 -12.36
C VAL A 64 -9.46 -14.21 -13.13
N ASP A 65 -10.30 -15.26 -13.04
CA ASP A 65 -11.62 -15.29 -13.67
C ASP A 65 -12.52 -14.15 -13.16
N ALA A 66 -12.45 -13.83 -11.88
CA ALA A 66 -13.15 -12.70 -11.28
C ALA A 66 -12.69 -11.35 -11.87
N ALA A 67 -11.37 -11.14 -12.04
CA ALA A 67 -10.83 -9.93 -12.66
C ALA A 67 -11.25 -9.79 -14.12
N VAL A 68 -11.11 -10.86 -14.91
CA VAL A 68 -11.51 -10.90 -16.33
C VAL A 68 -13.00 -10.63 -16.50
N SER A 69 -13.84 -11.30 -15.71
CA SER A 69 -15.29 -11.14 -15.78
C SER A 69 -15.71 -9.72 -15.36
N THR A 70 -15.06 -9.16 -14.32
CA THR A 70 -15.32 -7.78 -13.88
C THR A 70 -14.99 -6.79 -14.98
N ALA A 71 -13.80 -6.89 -15.58
CA ALA A 71 -13.38 -6.00 -16.66
C ALA A 71 -14.29 -6.14 -17.90
N SER A 72 -14.68 -7.37 -18.27
CA SER A 72 -15.56 -7.62 -19.40
C SER A 72 -16.98 -7.06 -19.20
N ASP A 73 -17.53 -7.15 -17.98
CA ASP A 73 -18.84 -6.57 -17.65
C ASP A 73 -18.82 -5.02 -17.68
N LEU A 74 -17.64 -4.43 -17.60
CA LEU A 74 -17.38 -2.99 -17.72
C LEU A 74 -17.00 -2.57 -19.15
N ASP A 75 -17.29 -3.40 -20.14
CA ASP A 75 -17.00 -3.18 -21.57
C ASP A 75 -15.49 -3.03 -21.89
N LEU A 76 -14.58 -3.50 -21.01
CA LEU A 76 -13.17 -3.62 -21.32
C LEU A 76 -12.94 -4.94 -22.08
N MET A 77 -12.21 -4.84 -23.21
CA MET A 77 -11.92 -6.04 -24.01
C MET A 77 -10.77 -6.82 -23.35
N VAL A 78 -11.04 -8.06 -22.95
CA VAL A 78 -10.05 -8.94 -22.32
C VAL A 78 -9.98 -10.26 -23.09
N ASP A 79 -8.83 -10.54 -23.72
CA ASP A 79 -8.55 -11.77 -24.45
C ASP A 79 -7.53 -12.65 -23.70
N ASP A 80 -6.68 -12.06 -22.85
CA ASP A 80 -5.64 -12.76 -22.08
C ASP A 80 -5.42 -12.06 -20.73
N ALA A 81 -4.89 -12.82 -19.76
CA ALA A 81 -4.56 -12.31 -18.44
C ALA A 81 -3.23 -12.90 -17.95
N ILE A 82 -2.34 -12.03 -17.48
CA ILE A 82 -1.01 -12.41 -17.00
C ILE A 82 -0.93 -12.12 -15.50
N VAL A 83 -0.71 -13.16 -14.71
CA VAL A 83 -0.40 -13.00 -13.28
C VAL A 83 1.01 -12.43 -13.17
N LEU A 84 1.11 -11.24 -12.61
CA LEU A 84 2.36 -10.53 -12.38
C LEU A 84 2.95 -10.86 -11.02
N HIS A 85 2.11 -10.95 -10.00
CA HIS A 85 2.52 -11.22 -8.62
C HIS A 85 1.38 -11.88 -7.85
N ASP A 86 1.72 -12.81 -6.95
CA ASP A 86 0.84 -13.47 -6.01
C ASP A 86 1.41 -13.31 -4.60
N SER A 87 0.67 -12.60 -3.75
CA SER A 87 0.99 -12.39 -2.34
C SER A 87 -0.33 -12.32 -1.56
N ASN A 88 -0.48 -11.36 -0.63
CA ASN A 88 -1.77 -11.05 0.01
C ASN A 88 -2.85 -10.58 -0.98
N LYS A 89 -2.45 -10.09 -2.16
CA LYS A 89 -3.32 -9.73 -3.28
C LYS A 89 -2.72 -10.27 -4.57
N LEU A 90 -3.59 -10.74 -5.46
CA LEU A 90 -3.19 -11.15 -6.80
C LEU A 90 -3.11 -9.91 -7.70
N ALA A 91 -1.98 -9.72 -8.37
CA ALA A 91 -1.75 -8.69 -9.36
C ALA A 91 -1.84 -9.29 -10.77
N VAL A 92 -2.75 -8.78 -11.59
CA VAL A 92 -3.04 -9.32 -12.93
C VAL A 92 -3.01 -8.22 -13.98
N ARG A 93 -2.29 -8.43 -15.09
CA ARG A 93 -2.37 -7.60 -16.29
C ARG A 93 -3.41 -8.18 -17.23
N LEU A 94 -4.39 -7.39 -17.63
CA LEU A 94 -5.46 -7.76 -18.55
C LEU A 94 -5.16 -7.22 -19.95
N LEU A 95 -5.18 -8.08 -20.94
CA LEU A 95 -4.83 -7.78 -22.33
C LEU A 95 -6.03 -8.00 -23.26
N PRO A 96 -6.16 -7.25 -24.36
CA PRO A 96 -5.30 -6.15 -24.81
C PRO A 96 -5.68 -4.78 -24.19
N CYS A 97 -6.61 -4.75 -23.23
CA CYS A 97 -7.10 -3.48 -22.65
C CYS A 97 -6.05 -2.74 -21.80
N GLU A 98 -4.92 -3.38 -21.50
CA GLU A 98 -3.80 -2.80 -20.73
C GLU A 98 -4.25 -2.28 -19.36
N VAL A 99 -5.03 -3.10 -18.63
CA VAL A 99 -5.50 -2.81 -17.28
C VAL A 99 -4.73 -3.65 -16.28
N PHE A 100 -4.36 -3.03 -15.16
CA PHE A 100 -3.83 -3.71 -14.00
C PHE A 100 -4.96 -3.96 -13.00
N ALA A 101 -5.26 -5.22 -12.73
CA ALA A 101 -6.26 -5.62 -11.74
C ALA A 101 -5.57 -6.10 -10.45
N ARG A 102 -6.03 -5.60 -9.30
CA ARG A 102 -5.69 -6.14 -7.98
C ARG A 102 -6.90 -6.92 -7.46
N VAL A 103 -6.65 -8.15 -7.04
CA VAL A 103 -7.69 -9.06 -6.58
C VAL A 103 -7.35 -9.54 -5.17
N ALA A 104 -8.24 -9.28 -4.22
CA ALA A 104 -8.11 -9.73 -2.84
C ALA A 104 -9.35 -10.51 -2.42
N ARG A 105 -9.28 -11.33 -1.36
CA ARG A 105 -10.47 -11.91 -0.75
C ARG A 105 -11.35 -10.82 -0.17
N ILE A 106 -12.69 -10.98 -0.21
CA ILE A 106 -13.64 -10.06 0.43
C ILE A 106 -13.38 -10.06 1.95
N GLY A 107 -13.54 -8.88 2.57
CA GLY A 107 -13.31 -8.66 4.01
C GLY A 107 -12.23 -7.61 4.30
N HIS A 108 -11.62 -7.05 3.27
CA HIS A 108 -10.65 -5.98 3.41
C HIS A 108 -11.31 -4.61 3.14
N GLU A 109 -11.74 -3.91 4.18
CA GLU A 109 -12.16 -2.48 4.13
C GLU A 109 -11.08 -1.57 3.51
N VAL A 110 -9.85 -2.06 3.51
CA VAL A 110 -8.65 -1.40 2.99
C VAL A 110 -8.75 -1.09 1.49
N ALA A 111 -9.37 -1.95 0.67
CA ALA A 111 -9.50 -1.72 -0.77
C ALA A 111 -10.34 -0.47 -1.09
N GLN A 112 -11.37 -0.21 -0.29
CA GLN A 112 -12.20 0.99 -0.45
C GLN A 112 -11.42 2.26 -0.10
N LEU A 113 -10.65 2.25 0.98
CA LEU A 113 -9.79 3.37 1.36
C LEU A 113 -8.72 3.62 0.28
N GLU A 114 -8.10 2.57 -0.26
CA GLU A 114 -7.09 2.67 -1.31
C GLU A 114 -7.64 3.34 -2.58
N VAL A 115 -8.85 2.94 -3.03
CA VAL A 115 -9.53 3.56 -4.18
C VAL A 115 -9.86 5.02 -3.90
N GLU A 116 -10.41 5.34 -2.72
CA GLU A 116 -10.72 6.72 -2.33
C GLU A 116 -9.47 7.60 -2.30
N LEU A 117 -8.37 7.11 -1.73
CA LEU A 117 -7.10 7.83 -1.66
C LEU A 117 -6.53 8.08 -3.05
N ALA A 118 -6.47 7.05 -3.90
CA ALA A 118 -5.96 7.19 -5.27
C ALA A 118 -6.78 8.22 -6.08
N GLN A 119 -8.10 8.19 -5.94
CA GLN A 119 -8.99 9.13 -6.63
C GLN A 119 -8.74 10.57 -6.17
N ARG A 120 -8.65 10.82 -4.87
CA ARG A 120 -8.41 12.16 -4.33
C ARG A 120 -7.00 12.66 -4.60
N LEU A 121 -5.98 11.77 -4.56
CA LEU A 121 -4.59 12.13 -4.86
C LEU A 121 -4.39 12.49 -6.34
N ALA A 122 -5.14 11.87 -7.24
CA ALA A 122 -5.13 12.24 -8.65
C ALA A 122 -5.50 13.71 -8.90
N GLU A 123 -6.35 14.31 -8.03
CA GLU A 123 -6.73 15.72 -8.09
C GLU A 123 -5.62 16.67 -7.60
N THR A 124 -4.58 16.13 -6.95
CA THR A 124 -3.49 16.90 -6.33
C THR A 124 -2.19 16.88 -7.12
N GLU A 125 -2.16 16.26 -8.27
CA GLU A 125 -0.94 16.01 -9.08
C GLU A 125 0.14 15.19 -8.33
N SER A 126 -0.27 14.45 -7.29
CA SER A 126 0.63 13.57 -6.53
C SER A 126 1.13 12.42 -7.40
N PRO A 127 2.39 11.99 -7.25
CA PRO A 127 2.97 10.93 -8.05
C PRO A 127 2.51 9.54 -7.57
N VAL A 128 1.24 9.23 -7.76
CA VAL A 128 0.63 7.93 -7.41
C VAL A 128 0.11 7.23 -8.66
N ALA A 129 0.04 5.90 -8.62
CA ALA A 129 -0.59 5.14 -9.71
C ALA A 129 -2.08 5.52 -9.82
N ALA A 130 -2.56 5.65 -11.06
CA ALA A 130 -3.93 6.05 -11.34
C ALA A 130 -4.86 4.84 -11.44
N LEU A 131 -6.11 5.03 -10.99
CA LEU A 131 -7.19 4.11 -11.29
C LEU A 131 -7.47 4.07 -12.80
N GLU A 132 -8.08 2.99 -13.27
CA GLU A 132 -8.48 2.88 -14.68
C GLU A 132 -9.60 3.89 -15.00
N SER A 133 -9.30 4.81 -15.91
CA SER A 133 -10.17 5.96 -16.20
C SER A 133 -11.41 5.65 -17.04
N ARG A 134 -11.43 4.50 -17.74
CA ARG A 134 -12.56 4.08 -18.61
C ARG A 134 -13.71 3.48 -17.82
N VAL A 135 -13.52 3.20 -16.53
CA VAL A 135 -14.53 2.57 -15.67
C VAL A 135 -14.73 3.38 -14.38
N PRO A 136 -15.88 3.24 -13.70
CA PRO A 136 -16.07 3.86 -12.40
C PRO A 136 -14.98 3.44 -11.39
N PRO A 137 -14.43 4.37 -10.59
CA PRO A 137 -13.39 4.08 -9.60
C PRO A 137 -14.00 3.42 -8.35
N LEU A 138 -14.29 2.13 -8.43
CA LEU A 138 -14.98 1.35 -7.40
C LEU A 138 -14.20 0.09 -7.03
N VAL A 139 -14.53 -0.47 -5.87
CA VAL A 139 -14.21 -1.85 -5.53
C VAL A 139 -15.35 -2.72 -6.05
N TYR A 140 -15.03 -3.66 -6.91
CA TYR A 140 -16.00 -4.60 -7.49
C TYR A 140 -15.93 -5.92 -6.75
N GLU A 141 -17.08 -6.39 -6.26
CA GLU A 141 -17.16 -7.69 -5.60
C GLU A 141 -17.63 -8.76 -6.58
N ARG A 142 -16.84 -9.83 -6.72
CA ARG A 142 -17.15 -10.95 -7.62
C ARG A 142 -16.59 -12.27 -7.08
N ASP A 143 -17.43 -13.28 -7.01
CA ASP A 143 -17.09 -14.69 -6.67
C ASP A 143 -16.28 -14.84 -5.37
N GLY A 144 -16.52 -13.96 -4.39
CA GLY A 144 -15.82 -13.92 -3.11
C GLY A 144 -14.53 -13.11 -3.14
N PHE A 145 -14.29 -12.34 -4.21
CA PHE A 145 -13.14 -11.46 -4.34
C PHE A 145 -13.56 -9.99 -4.48
N ALA A 146 -12.72 -9.11 -3.94
CA ALA A 146 -12.71 -7.68 -4.20
C ALA A 146 -11.70 -7.38 -5.32
N VAL A 147 -12.16 -6.75 -6.39
CA VAL A 147 -11.36 -6.41 -7.58
C VAL A 147 -11.29 -4.90 -7.69
N THR A 148 -10.09 -4.36 -7.85
CA THR A 148 -9.85 -2.95 -8.18
C THR A 148 -9.08 -2.86 -9.50
N LEU A 149 -9.43 -1.87 -10.33
CA LEU A 149 -8.88 -1.71 -11.67
C LEU A 149 -8.06 -0.42 -11.76
N TRP A 150 -6.83 -0.57 -12.24
CA TRP A 150 -5.82 0.46 -12.29
C TRP A 150 -5.24 0.58 -13.70
N THR A 151 -4.70 1.74 -14.03
CA THR A 151 -3.88 1.91 -15.21
C THR A 151 -2.67 0.98 -15.13
N TYR A 152 -2.43 0.20 -16.18
CA TYR A 152 -1.20 -0.57 -16.29
C TYR A 152 -0.06 0.34 -16.74
N TYR A 153 1.03 0.32 -16.00
CA TYR A 153 2.28 1.00 -16.36
C TYR A 153 3.32 -0.04 -16.72
N GLU A 154 3.87 0.05 -17.94
CA GLU A 154 5.01 -0.78 -18.31
C GLU A 154 6.21 -0.35 -17.46
N PRO A 155 6.77 -1.25 -16.62
CA PRO A 155 7.94 -0.92 -15.82
C PRO A 155 9.12 -0.61 -16.73
N VAL A 156 9.81 0.48 -16.47
CA VAL A 156 11.11 0.73 -17.09
C VAL A 156 12.12 -0.14 -16.34
N GLU A 157 12.98 -0.89 -17.09
CA GLU A 157 14.11 -1.60 -16.54
C GLU A 157 14.81 -0.73 -15.49
N PRO A 158 15.20 -1.28 -14.33
CA PRO A 158 15.60 -0.47 -13.20
C PRO A 158 16.84 0.36 -13.54
N ARG A 159 16.63 1.53 -14.11
CA ARG A 159 17.47 2.64 -13.79
C ARG A 159 17.14 2.87 -12.31
N GLU A 160 18.08 2.51 -11.44
CA GLU A 160 17.98 2.88 -10.04
C GLU A 160 17.61 4.35 -10.01
N ALA A 161 16.38 4.64 -9.58
CA ALA A 161 15.97 6.02 -9.43
C ALA A 161 17.01 6.68 -8.53
N SER A 162 17.56 7.81 -8.94
CA SER A 162 18.52 8.47 -8.08
C SER A 162 17.85 8.81 -6.74
N SER A 163 18.62 8.81 -5.66
CA SER A 163 18.10 9.18 -4.34
C SER A 163 17.42 10.55 -4.37
N ALA A 164 17.92 11.47 -5.20
CA ALA A 164 17.33 12.78 -5.41
C ALA A 164 15.97 12.73 -6.14
N ASP A 165 15.81 11.88 -7.17
CA ASP A 165 14.53 11.72 -7.87
C ASP A 165 13.47 11.12 -6.93
N TYR A 166 13.89 10.18 -6.08
CA TYR A 166 12.99 9.58 -5.10
C TYR A 166 12.57 10.58 -4.02
N ALA A 167 13.52 11.33 -3.45
CA ALA A 167 13.22 12.39 -2.50
C ALA A 167 12.27 13.43 -3.09
N ASN A 168 12.51 13.86 -4.34
CA ASN A 168 11.62 14.78 -5.07
C ASN A 168 10.22 14.20 -5.26
N ALA A 169 10.09 12.91 -5.54
CA ALA A 169 8.78 12.27 -5.63
C ALA A 169 8.05 12.30 -4.28
N LEU A 170 8.74 12.07 -3.15
CA LEU A 170 8.17 12.22 -1.80
C LEU A 170 7.78 13.66 -1.49
N GLU A 171 8.62 14.64 -1.85
CA GLU A 171 8.35 16.07 -1.67
C GLU A 171 7.13 16.53 -2.48
N ARG A 172 6.76 15.83 -3.55
CA ARG A 172 5.52 16.05 -4.30
C ARG A 172 4.33 15.29 -3.71
N LEU A 173 4.55 14.09 -3.16
CA LEU A 173 3.51 13.26 -2.55
C LEU A 173 2.96 13.91 -1.26
N HIS A 174 3.83 14.29 -0.34
CA HIS A 174 3.44 14.76 0.99
C HIS A 174 2.55 16.01 0.99
N PRO A 175 2.77 17.05 0.15
CA PRO A 175 1.84 18.18 0.05
C PRO A 175 0.46 17.79 -0.49
N GLY A 176 0.38 16.81 -1.39
CA GLY A 176 -0.89 16.25 -1.84
C GLY A 176 -1.62 15.52 -0.72
N MET A 177 -0.93 14.64 -0.03
CA MET A 177 -1.46 13.92 1.14
C MET A 177 -1.98 14.87 2.23
N ARG A 178 -1.26 15.96 2.50
CA ARG A 178 -1.66 16.98 3.50
C ARG A 178 -2.99 17.66 3.19
N LYS A 179 -3.36 17.74 1.90
CA LYS A 179 -4.62 18.36 1.46
C LYS A 179 -5.84 17.46 1.67
N LEU A 180 -5.62 16.17 1.90
CA LEU A 180 -6.70 15.21 2.02
C LEU A 180 -7.23 15.18 3.45
N ASP A 181 -8.54 15.42 3.58
CA ASP A 181 -9.27 15.17 4.82
C ASP A 181 -9.97 13.81 4.69
N VAL A 182 -9.26 12.77 5.09
CA VAL A 182 -9.75 11.38 5.13
C VAL A 182 -9.54 10.80 6.53
N VAL A 183 -10.44 9.91 6.92
CA VAL A 183 -10.26 9.10 8.13
C VAL A 183 -9.26 8.01 7.81
N ALA A 184 -8.12 8.04 8.48
CA ALA A 184 -7.06 7.04 8.34
C ALA A 184 -6.57 6.61 9.72
N PRO A 185 -6.05 5.37 9.87
CA PRO A 185 -5.41 4.92 11.09
C PRO A 185 -4.27 5.87 11.48
N HIS A 186 -3.89 5.86 12.75
CA HIS A 186 -2.68 6.52 13.20
C HIS A 186 -1.49 5.55 13.11
N PHE A 187 -0.27 6.03 12.83
CA PHE A 187 0.90 5.16 12.73
C PHE A 187 1.13 4.32 14.00
N THR A 188 0.74 4.83 15.16
CA THR A 188 0.83 4.11 16.45
C THR A 188 -0.08 2.90 16.55
N ASP A 189 -1.15 2.80 15.77
CA ASP A 189 -2.05 1.64 15.79
C ASP A 189 -1.30 0.39 15.35
N ARG A 190 -0.45 0.53 14.33
CA ARG A 190 0.41 -0.52 13.82
C ARG A 190 1.50 -0.92 14.82
N ILE A 191 2.02 0.06 15.53
CA ILE A 191 2.98 -0.18 16.61
C ILE A 191 2.33 -0.93 17.75
N GLY A 192 1.08 -0.57 18.11
CA GLY A 192 0.29 -1.30 19.08
C GLY A 192 0.08 -2.77 18.70
N GLN A 193 -0.16 -3.06 17.42
CA GLN A 193 -0.24 -4.44 16.92
C GLN A 193 1.09 -5.18 17.08
N ALA A 194 2.22 -4.55 16.72
CA ALA A 194 3.55 -5.14 16.89
C ALA A 194 3.86 -5.38 18.39
N GLN A 195 3.50 -4.47 19.27
CA GLN A 195 3.64 -4.64 20.73
C GLN A 195 2.81 -5.83 21.24
N GLN A 196 1.56 -5.97 20.80
CA GLN A 196 0.71 -7.11 21.14
C GLN A 196 1.29 -8.43 20.62
N LEU A 197 1.82 -8.44 19.40
CA LEU A 197 2.48 -9.61 18.82
C LEU A 197 3.68 -10.03 19.68
N VAL A 198 4.58 -9.09 19.98
CA VAL A 198 5.78 -9.34 20.80
C VAL A 198 5.40 -9.80 22.22
N ALA A 199 4.37 -9.23 22.82
CA ALA A 199 3.90 -9.62 24.16
C ALA A 199 3.33 -11.05 24.19
N SER A 200 2.78 -11.54 23.08
CA SER A 200 2.12 -12.84 23.00
C SER A 200 3.11 -13.98 22.78
N ARG A 201 3.51 -14.68 23.87
CA ARG A 201 4.37 -15.86 23.76
C ARG A 201 3.76 -16.99 22.92
N GLY A 202 2.44 -17.08 22.89
CA GLY A 202 1.73 -18.08 22.08
C GLY A 202 1.85 -17.80 20.57
N ARG A 203 1.85 -16.52 20.17
CA ARG A 203 2.05 -16.11 18.77
C ARG A 203 3.52 -16.07 18.37
N THR A 204 4.43 -15.86 19.29
CA THR A 204 5.88 -15.75 19.01
C THR A 204 6.69 -16.74 19.88
N PRO A 205 6.42 -18.05 19.77
CA PRO A 205 7.06 -19.05 20.66
C PRO A 205 8.56 -19.16 20.45
N ALA A 206 9.05 -18.83 19.26
CA ALA A 206 10.48 -18.89 18.90
C ALA A 206 11.26 -17.61 19.24
N LEU A 207 10.57 -16.53 19.68
CA LEU A 207 11.23 -15.28 20.07
C LEU A 207 11.82 -15.43 21.49
N ALA A 208 13.15 -15.32 21.58
CA ALA A 208 13.86 -15.40 22.85
C ALA A 208 13.48 -14.27 23.81
N ASP A 209 13.56 -14.52 25.12
CA ASP A 209 13.14 -13.54 26.11
C ASP A 209 13.96 -12.23 26.06
N ALA A 210 15.27 -12.32 25.79
CA ALA A 210 16.13 -11.14 25.62
C ALA A 210 15.72 -10.31 24.41
N ASP A 211 15.43 -10.94 23.27
CA ASP A 211 14.98 -10.27 22.06
C ASP A 211 13.58 -9.67 22.23
N ARG A 212 12.70 -10.36 22.97
CA ARG A 212 11.37 -9.88 23.33
C ARG A 212 11.45 -8.61 24.17
N GLU A 213 12.30 -8.57 25.18
CA GLU A 213 12.50 -7.38 26.00
C GLU A 213 13.10 -6.24 25.20
N LEU A 214 14.10 -6.52 24.33
CA LEU A 214 14.68 -5.52 23.43
C LEU A 214 13.62 -4.92 22.52
N LEU A 215 12.81 -5.73 21.83
CA LEU A 215 11.74 -5.25 20.95
C LEU A 215 10.70 -4.45 21.74
N SER A 216 10.25 -4.98 22.89
CA SER A 216 9.24 -4.31 23.74
C SER A 216 9.72 -2.97 24.25
N SER A 217 10.98 -2.86 24.69
CA SER A 217 11.56 -1.61 25.17
C SER A 217 11.76 -0.62 24.02
N THR A 218 12.28 -1.06 22.87
CA THR A 218 12.48 -0.20 21.70
C THR A 218 11.15 0.35 21.18
N LEU A 219 10.14 -0.50 20.98
CA LEU A 219 8.81 -0.08 20.53
C LEU A 219 8.20 0.98 21.47
N ARG A 220 8.34 0.80 22.80
CA ARG A 220 7.82 1.78 23.77
C ARG A 220 8.62 3.07 23.80
N SER A 221 9.95 2.99 23.88
CA SER A 221 10.82 4.15 24.02
C SER A 221 10.80 5.04 22.79
N SER A 222 10.89 4.47 21.56
CA SER A 222 10.85 5.27 20.35
C SER A 222 9.46 5.88 20.10
N THR A 223 8.36 5.14 20.41
CA THR A 223 7.01 5.73 20.34
C THR A 223 6.86 6.91 21.29
N HIS A 224 7.36 6.78 22.52
CA HIS A 224 7.32 7.86 23.51
C HIS A 224 8.16 9.06 23.04
N ALA A 225 9.41 8.83 22.58
CA ALA A 225 10.31 9.88 22.10
C ALA A 225 9.73 10.65 20.91
N ILE A 226 9.06 9.97 19.97
CA ILE A 226 8.37 10.59 18.84
C ILE A 226 7.21 11.46 19.35
N GLY A 227 6.39 10.94 20.27
CA GLY A 227 5.25 11.67 20.86
C GLY A 227 5.67 12.93 21.62
N GLU A 228 6.74 12.87 22.43
CA GLU A 228 7.28 14.01 23.18
C GLU A 228 7.76 15.16 22.29
N ARG A 229 8.12 14.88 21.04
CA ARG A 229 8.56 15.94 20.10
C ARG A 229 7.41 16.78 19.55
N GLY A 230 6.18 16.30 19.60
CA GLY A 230 5.01 17.06 19.17
C GLY A 230 5.11 17.52 17.71
N ALA A 231 5.68 16.70 16.83
CA ALA A 231 5.83 17.02 15.41
C ALA A 231 4.47 17.19 14.73
N ALA A 232 4.44 18.01 13.67
CA ALA A 232 3.25 18.18 12.88
C ALA A 232 2.90 16.85 12.16
N GLU A 233 1.67 16.42 12.30
CA GLU A 233 1.16 15.19 11.69
C GLU A 233 0.34 15.48 10.45
N GLN A 234 0.44 14.60 9.49
CA GLN A 234 -0.35 14.63 8.26
C GLN A 234 -0.74 13.21 7.84
N LEU A 235 -1.50 13.09 6.75
CA LEU A 235 -1.66 11.81 6.06
C LEU A 235 -0.33 11.44 5.41
N LEU A 236 0.05 10.17 5.52
CA LEU A 236 1.28 9.55 5.03
C LEU A 236 0.95 8.38 4.12
N HIS A 237 1.89 7.97 3.28
CA HIS A 237 1.82 6.70 2.57
C HIS A 237 1.89 5.51 3.53
N GLY A 238 2.66 5.64 4.60
CA GLY A 238 2.85 4.65 5.65
C GLY A 238 3.98 3.65 5.38
N GLU A 239 4.23 3.29 4.13
CA GLU A 239 5.32 2.39 3.70
C GLU A 239 5.86 2.74 2.31
N PRO A 240 6.38 3.94 2.08
CA PRO A 240 6.93 4.33 0.78
C PRO A 240 8.32 3.71 0.53
N HIS A 241 8.50 2.41 0.78
CA HIS A 241 9.76 1.72 0.53
C HIS A 241 9.93 1.41 -0.98
N PRO A 242 11.13 1.06 -1.47
CA PRO A 242 11.39 0.84 -2.90
C PRO A 242 10.47 -0.18 -3.58
N GLY A 243 9.92 -1.17 -2.82
CA GLY A 243 8.95 -2.14 -3.34
C GLY A 243 7.57 -1.55 -3.65
N ASN A 244 7.25 -0.38 -3.08
CA ASN A 244 6.01 0.36 -3.31
C ASN A 244 6.21 1.57 -4.22
N VAL A 245 7.29 1.56 -5.01
CA VAL A 245 7.60 2.59 -5.99
C VAL A 245 7.80 1.98 -7.37
N LEU A 246 7.02 2.43 -8.32
CA LEU A 246 7.08 2.00 -9.70
C LEU A 246 7.86 3.02 -10.53
N SER A 247 8.96 2.58 -11.16
CA SER A 247 9.68 3.39 -12.15
C SER A 247 8.96 3.33 -13.50
N THR A 248 8.55 4.48 -14.01
CA THR A 248 7.90 4.61 -15.31
C THR A 248 8.69 5.57 -16.22
N LYS A 249 8.37 5.57 -17.51
CA LYS A 249 8.95 6.54 -18.46
C LYS A 249 8.68 8.02 -18.09
N ASN A 250 7.67 8.25 -17.25
CA ASN A 250 7.27 9.59 -16.81
C ASN A 250 7.75 9.94 -15.39
N GLY A 251 8.60 9.10 -14.79
CA GLY A 251 9.09 9.24 -13.42
C GLY A 251 8.56 8.19 -12.46
N LEU A 252 8.75 8.42 -11.17
CA LEU A 252 8.35 7.52 -10.11
C LEU A 252 6.87 7.69 -9.75
N LEU A 253 6.20 6.58 -9.50
CA LEU A 253 4.83 6.54 -8.97
C LEU A 253 4.80 5.68 -7.71
N PHE A 254 4.15 6.19 -6.66
CA PHE A 254 3.85 5.40 -5.47
C PHE A 254 2.62 4.52 -5.72
N ILE A 255 2.70 3.30 -5.24
CA ILE A 255 1.65 2.27 -5.32
C ILE A 255 1.38 1.72 -3.93
N ASP A 256 0.28 0.99 -3.77
CA ASP A 256 -0.06 0.29 -2.51
C ASP A 256 -0.36 1.25 -1.34
N LEU A 257 -1.44 2.03 -1.51
CA LEU A 257 -1.90 3.01 -0.53
C LEU A 257 -2.63 2.38 0.68
N GLU A 258 -2.61 1.06 0.83
CA GLU A 258 -3.32 0.36 1.91
C GLU A 258 -2.75 0.62 3.31
N THR A 259 -1.50 1.06 3.37
CA THR A 259 -0.80 1.35 4.64
C THR A 259 -0.88 2.81 5.04
N CYS A 260 -1.62 3.63 4.28
CA CYS A 260 -1.78 5.04 4.59
C CYS A 260 -2.24 5.26 6.02
N CYS A 261 -1.58 6.16 6.71
CA CYS A 261 -1.82 6.46 8.13
C CYS A 261 -1.54 7.94 8.42
N ARG A 262 -1.92 8.40 9.61
CA ARG A 262 -1.54 9.73 10.11
C ARG A 262 -0.29 9.64 10.96
N GLY A 263 0.63 10.59 10.78
CA GLY A 263 1.87 10.68 11.54
C GLY A 263 2.81 11.77 11.03
N PRO A 264 4.02 11.87 11.61
CA PRO A 264 5.05 12.78 11.14
C PRO A 264 5.66 12.28 9.83
N VAL A 265 6.09 13.20 8.96
CA VAL A 265 6.72 12.89 7.65
C VAL A 265 7.95 11.98 7.81
N GLU A 266 8.65 12.09 8.91
CA GLU A 266 9.81 11.27 9.24
C GLU A 266 9.48 9.78 9.38
N PHE A 267 8.20 9.43 9.65
CA PHE A 267 7.78 8.04 9.66
C PHE A 267 7.82 7.45 8.24
N ASP A 268 7.35 8.18 7.21
CA ASP A 268 7.51 7.77 5.80
C ASP A 268 8.99 7.71 5.41
N LEU A 269 9.77 8.73 5.79
CA LEU A 269 11.21 8.79 5.51
C LEU A 269 12.01 7.68 6.19
N ALA A 270 11.49 7.07 7.25
CA ALA A 270 12.10 5.93 7.90
C ALA A 270 12.01 4.63 7.07
N HIS A 271 11.10 4.56 6.10
CA HIS A 271 10.91 3.42 5.20
C HIS A 271 11.77 3.48 3.94
N VAL A 272 12.41 4.60 3.64
CA VAL A 272 13.22 4.75 2.44
C VAL A 272 14.72 4.60 2.73
N PRO A 273 15.55 4.32 1.70
CA PRO A 273 17.01 4.31 1.85
C PRO A 273 17.55 5.60 2.49
N GLU A 274 18.66 5.49 3.22
CA GLU A 274 19.23 6.62 3.95
C GLU A 274 19.57 7.78 3.03
N GLU A 275 20.14 7.47 1.88
CA GLU A 275 20.55 8.44 0.86
C GLU A 275 19.35 9.22 0.29
N VAL A 276 18.15 8.62 0.28
CA VAL A 276 16.91 9.29 -0.14
C VAL A 276 16.47 10.31 0.92
N SER A 277 16.45 9.89 2.18
CA SER A 277 16.05 10.77 3.27
C SER A 277 17.05 11.92 3.53
N GLU A 278 18.32 11.74 3.19
CA GLU A 278 19.32 12.81 3.20
C GLU A 278 19.05 13.90 2.15
N CYS A 279 18.43 13.52 1.03
CA CYS A 279 18.00 14.46 -0.01
C CYS A 279 16.71 15.19 0.33
N TYR A 280 15.96 14.78 1.37
CA TYR A 280 14.71 15.42 1.78
C TYR A 280 14.99 16.60 2.71
N ALA A 281 14.86 17.83 2.18
CA ALA A 281 15.41 19.03 2.80
C ALA A 281 14.82 19.42 4.17
N SER A 282 13.56 19.06 4.46
CA SER A 282 12.83 19.52 5.64
C SER A 282 12.74 18.51 6.79
N ALA A 283 13.43 17.36 6.70
CA ALA A 283 13.37 16.31 7.71
C ALA A 283 14.06 16.71 9.03
N ASP A 284 13.38 16.52 10.16
CA ASP A 284 14.03 16.55 11.48
C ASP A 284 14.88 15.28 11.65
N GLN A 285 16.19 15.42 11.60
CA GLN A 285 17.13 14.31 11.64
C GLN A 285 17.09 13.52 12.95
N GLN A 286 16.72 14.15 14.07
CA GLN A 286 16.61 13.44 15.33
C GLN A 286 15.30 12.63 15.38
N LEU A 287 14.20 13.22 14.94
CA LEU A 287 12.93 12.52 14.81
C LEU A 287 13.02 11.34 13.82
N LEU A 288 13.69 11.56 12.69
CA LEU A 288 13.93 10.51 11.69
C LEU A 288 14.71 9.31 12.27
N ARG A 289 15.72 9.57 13.13
CA ARG A 289 16.42 8.48 13.81
C ARG A 289 15.49 7.65 14.71
N GLU A 290 14.61 8.30 15.47
CA GLU A 290 13.63 7.60 16.31
C GLU A 290 12.62 6.81 15.46
N CYS A 291 12.13 7.40 14.37
CA CYS A 291 11.25 6.71 13.43
C CYS A 291 11.92 5.49 12.79
N ARG A 292 13.21 5.58 12.41
CA ARG A 292 13.98 4.44 11.88
C ARG A 292 14.12 3.31 12.88
N LEU A 293 14.46 3.63 14.13
CA LEU A 293 14.52 2.61 15.19
C LEU A 293 13.18 1.94 15.38
N LEU A 294 12.10 2.73 15.37
CA LEU A 294 10.75 2.23 15.50
C LEU A 294 10.36 1.32 14.33
N VAL A 295 10.58 1.73 13.09
CA VAL A 295 10.29 0.94 11.90
C VAL A 295 11.09 -0.37 11.90
N LEU A 296 12.39 -0.34 12.21
CA LEU A 296 13.21 -1.54 12.34
C LEU A 296 12.67 -2.50 13.40
N ALA A 297 12.23 -1.98 14.55
CA ALA A 297 11.64 -2.81 15.60
C ALA A 297 10.29 -3.42 15.19
N VAL A 298 9.45 -2.66 14.47
CA VAL A 298 8.20 -3.17 13.90
C VAL A 298 8.47 -4.27 12.89
N VAL A 299 9.37 -4.03 11.93
CA VAL A 299 9.77 -5.03 10.93
C VAL A 299 10.31 -6.29 11.60
N ALA A 300 11.22 -6.14 12.57
CA ALA A 300 11.77 -7.27 13.30
C ALA A 300 10.70 -8.05 14.05
N ALA A 301 9.73 -7.37 14.69
CA ALA A 301 8.63 -8.02 15.40
C ALA A 301 7.79 -8.90 14.47
N TRP A 302 7.43 -8.42 13.30
CA TRP A 302 6.63 -9.16 12.32
C TRP A 302 7.33 -10.42 11.79
N ARG A 303 8.67 -10.47 11.77
CA ARG A 303 9.43 -11.69 11.39
C ARG A 303 9.17 -12.87 12.32
N TRP A 304 8.55 -12.66 13.47
CA TRP A 304 8.19 -13.70 14.44
C TRP A 304 6.71 -14.09 14.39
N ASP A 305 5.91 -13.42 13.57
CA ASP A 305 4.50 -13.80 13.36
C ASP A 305 4.46 -15.17 12.65
N PRO A 306 3.61 -16.11 13.10
CA PRO A 306 3.43 -17.40 12.42
C PRO A 306 2.97 -17.27 10.97
N GLY A 307 2.31 -16.16 10.63
CA GLY A 307 1.88 -15.85 9.27
C GLY A 307 2.97 -15.22 8.40
N ASP A 308 4.19 -14.95 8.94
CA ASP A 308 5.29 -14.39 8.13
C ASP A 308 5.79 -15.40 7.10
N GLN A 309 5.62 -15.05 5.83
CA GLN A 309 6.00 -15.90 4.71
C GLN A 309 7.37 -15.57 4.11
N LEU A 310 8.08 -14.61 4.69
CA LEU A 310 9.41 -14.28 4.21
C LEU A 310 10.34 -15.50 4.36
N PRO A 311 10.95 -16.00 3.29
CA PRO A 311 11.97 -17.04 3.38
C PRO A 311 13.07 -16.63 4.37
N ALA A 312 13.28 -17.44 5.41
CA ALA A 312 14.21 -17.15 6.51
C ALA A 312 13.88 -15.87 7.32
N GLY A 313 12.59 -15.49 7.44
CA GLY A 313 12.13 -14.29 8.15
C GLY A 313 12.69 -14.16 9.56
N GLN A 314 12.67 -15.24 10.36
CA GLN A 314 13.27 -15.23 11.71
C GLN A 314 14.78 -14.98 11.73
N ARG A 315 15.51 -15.42 10.70
CA ARG A 315 16.93 -15.08 10.57
C ARG A 315 17.10 -13.59 10.29
N ALA A 316 16.33 -13.05 9.35
CA ALA A 316 16.30 -11.62 9.05
C ALA A 316 15.94 -10.80 10.30
N GLY A 317 14.95 -11.24 11.08
CA GLY A 317 14.57 -10.61 12.35
C GLY A 317 15.72 -10.55 13.34
N ARG A 318 16.48 -11.64 13.51
CA ARG A 318 17.68 -11.66 14.37
C ARG A 318 18.80 -10.75 13.84
N GLU A 319 19.01 -10.71 12.53
CA GLU A 319 19.99 -9.81 11.90
C GLU A 319 19.63 -8.35 12.15
N LEU A 320 18.35 -7.98 12.05
CA LEU A 320 17.86 -6.64 12.37
C LEU A 320 18.08 -6.27 13.84
N LEU A 321 17.83 -7.20 14.77
CA LEU A 321 18.07 -6.99 16.20
C LEU A 321 19.56 -6.86 16.57
N SER A 322 20.44 -7.52 15.81
CA SER A 322 21.89 -7.49 16.02
C SER A 322 22.59 -6.37 15.24
N ALA A 323 21.90 -5.67 14.35
CA ALA A 323 22.50 -4.57 13.59
C ALA A 323 22.91 -3.45 14.56
N PRO A 324 24.19 -3.01 14.55
CA PRO A 324 24.60 -1.88 15.38
C PRO A 324 23.79 -0.66 14.92
N THR A 325 23.09 -0.04 15.86
CA THR A 325 22.47 1.28 15.66
C THR A 325 23.62 2.25 15.33
N ARG A 326 23.83 2.49 14.04
CA ARG A 326 24.84 3.47 13.59
C ARG A 326 24.38 4.85 14.07
N GLY A 327 24.87 5.27 15.24
CA GLY A 327 24.55 6.58 15.79
C GLY A 327 24.68 6.74 17.30
N SER A 328 24.98 5.73 18.09
CA SER A 328 25.30 5.89 19.51
C SER A 328 26.81 6.00 19.74
N THR A 329 27.44 7.10 19.30
CA THR A 329 28.60 7.66 19.97
C THR A 329 28.08 8.56 21.09
N VAL A 330 27.65 7.94 22.21
CA VAL A 330 27.66 8.63 23.50
C VAL A 330 29.14 8.77 23.84
N ALA A 331 29.69 9.98 23.66
CA ALA A 331 30.91 10.36 24.33
C ALA A 331 30.61 10.28 25.84
N ALA A 332 31.21 9.32 26.52
CA ALA A 332 31.25 9.29 27.96
C ALA A 332 32.12 10.49 28.45
N PRO A 333 31.84 11.04 29.65
CA PRO A 333 32.47 12.22 30.22
C PRO A 333 33.96 12.05 30.47
#